data_914b8fca67f033e268229db880750be1
#
_entry.id   914b8fca67f033e268229db880750be1
#
_cell.length_a   1.000
_cell.length_b   1.000
_cell.length_c   1.000
_cell.angle_alpha   90.00
_cell.angle_beta   90.00
_cell.angle_gamma   90.00
#
_symmetry.space_group_name_H-M   'P 1'
#
loop_
_entity.id
_entity.type
_entity.pdbx_description
1 polymer ?
#
loop_
_entity_poly.entity_id
_entity_poly.type
_entity_poly.pdbx_seq_one_letter_code
_entity_poly.pdbx_strand_id
1 'polypeptide(L)'
;TLWHTLSLHDALPILLSFAAMSLKPMQDKNVEVEKKKSILSSVSLGQDADEQENKNSYIESLYDKYIVDSYVVNSKGEKVKGEAFTVDLKKELDKPVEKRKLPVFVSEQDDGTKNVILPVRGKGLWGPIWGYVALKNDYNTVVGASFDHKSETPGLGAEINTTEFEQQFVGKKLFNKDNEFVSVDVVKGGAPKGDPHAVDAISGGTITSNGLDAMLEECLGSYVTYFKQQQK
;
A
#
# COMPACT_ATOMS: atom_id res chain seq x y z
N THR A 1 -5.43 -46.06 -37.97
CA THR A 1 -5.63 -44.59 -37.91
C THR A 1 -6.42 -44.26 -36.67
N LEU A 2 -5.70 -44.01 -35.57
CA LEU A 2 -6.30 -43.54 -34.31
C LEU A 2 -6.62 -42.04 -34.46
N TRP A 3 -7.86 -41.72 -34.79
CA TRP A 3 -8.42 -40.41 -34.54
C TRP A 3 -8.87 -40.37 -33.04
N HIS A 4 -7.98 -39.91 -32.18
CA HIS A 4 -8.44 -39.48 -30.86
C HIS A 4 -9.28 -38.22 -31.07
N THR A 5 -10.59 -38.39 -31.01
CA THR A 5 -11.50 -37.27 -30.83
C THR A 5 -11.12 -36.63 -29.48
N LEU A 6 -10.52 -35.44 -29.53
CA LEU A 6 -10.37 -34.61 -28.34
C LEU A 6 -11.76 -34.50 -27.70
N SER A 7 -11.92 -35.09 -26.51
CA SER A 7 -13.15 -34.96 -25.78
C SER A 7 -13.32 -33.49 -25.33
N LEU A 8 -14.55 -33.04 -25.14
CA LEU A 8 -14.81 -31.71 -24.55
C LEU A 8 -14.06 -31.51 -23.24
N HIS A 9 -13.82 -32.59 -22.48
CA HIS A 9 -13.02 -32.59 -21.26
C HIS A 9 -11.53 -32.26 -21.49
N ASP A 10 -10.96 -32.67 -22.62
CA ASP A 10 -9.57 -32.40 -22.94
C ASP A 10 -9.40 -31.00 -23.59
N ALA A 11 -10.40 -30.57 -24.36
CA ALA A 11 -10.37 -29.26 -25.04
C ALA A 11 -10.58 -28.08 -24.08
N LEU A 12 -11.43 -28.23 -23.04
CA LEU A 12 -11.77 -27.15 -22.12
C LEU A 12 -10.57 -26.62 -21.31
N PRO A 13 -9.71 -27.46 -20.68
CA PRO A 13 -8.50 -27.01 -20.00
C PRO A 13 -7.52 -26.27 -20.92
N ILE A 14 -7.40 -26.76 -22.18
CA ILE A 14 -6.50 -26.14 -23.17
C ILE A 14 -7.02 -24.75 -23.55
N LEU A 15 -8.32 -24.59 -23.79
CA LEU A 15 -8.94 -23.30 -24.10
C LEU A 15 -8.83 -22.33 -22.93
N LEU A 16 -9.05 -22.80 -21.69
CA LEU A 16 -8.91 -21.99 -20.48
C LEU A 16 -7.46 -21.55 -20.29
N SER A 17 -6.49 -22.44 -20.50
CA SER A 17 -5.07 -22.11 -20.41
C SER A 17 -4.66 -21.09 -21.47
N PHE A 18 -5.14 -21.24 -22.71
CA PHE A 18 -4.88 -20.29 -23.79
C PHE A 18 -5.50 -18.91 -23.49
N ALA A 19 -6.76 -18.87 -23.02
CA ALA A 19 -7.40 -17.63 -22.60
C ALA A 19 -6.65 -16.96 -21.45
N ALA A 20 -6.26 -17.73 -20.42
CA ALA A 20 -5.49 -17.22 -19.30
C ALA A 20 -4.14 -16.62 -19.72
N MET A 21 -3.40 -17.33 -20.61
CA MET A 21 -2.13 -16.83 -21.14
C MET A 21 -2.30 -15.58 -22.01
N SER A 22 -3.35 -15.52 -22.82
CA SER A 22 -3.62 -14.36 -23.69
C SER A 22 -4.03 -13.12 -22.91
N LEU A 23 -4.74 -13.28 -21.79
CA LEU A 23 -5.20 -12.19 -20.95
C LEU A 23 -4.15 -11.74 -19.92
N LYS A 24 -3.14 -12.57 -19.65
CA LYS A 24 -2.13 -12.29 -18.61
C LYS A 24 -1.43 -10.94 -18.79
N PRO A 25 -0.96 -10.51 -19.98
CA PRO A 25 -0.30 -9.20 -20.11
C PRO A 25 -1.23 -8.02 -19.74
N MET A 26 -2.53 -8.13 -20.06
CA MET A 26 -3.51 -7.11 -19.71
C MET A 26 -3.77 -7.10 -18.19
N GLN A 27 -3.84 -8.27 -17.57
CA GLN A 27 -3.98 -8.39 -16.11
C GLN A 27 -2.76 -7.82 -15.39
N ASP A 28 -1.56 -8.15 -15.83
CA ASP A 28 -0.32 -7.64 -15.24
C ASP A 28 -0.25 -6.10 -15.37
N LYS A 29 -0.69 -5.55 -16.52
CA LYS A 29 -0.77 -4.10 -16.74
C LYS A 29 -1.79 -3.44 -15.81
N ASN A 30 -2.96 -4.04 -15.64
CA ASN A 30 -3.97 -3.52 -14.71
C ASN A 30 -3.47 -3.51 -13.27
N VAL A 31 -2.79 -4.57 -12.83
CA VAL A 31 -2.17 -4.63 -11.49
C VAL A 31 -1.12 -3.53 -11.32
N GLU A 32 -0.33 -3.25 -12.35
CA GLU A 32 0.64 -2.15 -12.35
C GLU A 32 -0.05 -0.80 -12.18
N VAL A 33 -1.10 -0.54 -12.96
CA VAL A 33 -1.86 0.73 -12.90
C VAL A 33 -2.55 0.90 -11.55
N GLU A 34 -3.18 -0.13 -11.01
CA GLU A 34 -3.80 -0.07 -9.67
C GLU A 34 -2.75 0.19 -8.57
N LYS A 35 -1.57 -0.38 -8.67
CA LYS A 35 -0.45 -0.07 -7.77
C LYS A 35 -0.04 1.40 -7.86
N LYS A 36 0.10 1.96 -9.07
CA LYS A 36 0.38 3.39 -9.29
C LYS A 36 -0.75 4.27 -8.73
N LYS A 37 -2.02 3.89 -8.96
CA LYS A 37 -3.18 4.60 -8.42
C LYS A 37 -3.13 4.65 -6.89
N SER A 38 -2.87 3.54 -6.21
CA SER A 38 -2.79 3.47 -4.75
C SER A 38 -1.65 4.33 -4.19
N ILE A 39 -0.48 4.35 -4.87
CA ILE A 39 0.64 5.24 -4.50
C ILE A 39 0.21 6.71 -4.59
N LEU A 40 -0.42 7.12 -5.70
CA LEU A 40 -0.90 8.48 -5.91
C LEU A 40 -2.00 8.86 -4.91
N SER A 41 -2.94 7.96 -4.65
CA SER A 41 -4.05 8.20 -3.71
C SER A 41 -3.56 8.50 -2.30
N SER A 42 -2.44 7.90 -1.87
CA SER A 42 -1.84 8.17 -0.55
C SER A 42 -1.36 9.63 -0.38
N VAL A 43 -1.19 10.37 -1.48
CA VAL A 43 -0.86 11.80 -1.51
C VAL A 43 -1.99 12.64 -2.13
N SER A 44 -3.20 12.12 -2.12
CA SER A 44 -4.44 12.76 -2.60
C SER A 44 -4.43 13.12 -4.10
N LEU A 45 -3.71 12.34 -4.93
CA LEU A 45 -3.67 12.49 -6.38
C LEU A 45 -4.47 11.39 -7.09
N GLY A 46 -5.05 11.71 -8.25
CA GLY A 46 -5.75 10.73 -9.10
C GLY A 46 -7.09 10.23 -8.55
N GLN A 47 -7.72 10.98 -7.66
CA GLN A 47 -9.04 10.63 -7.12
C GLN A 47 -10.15 10.70 -8.17
N ASP A 48 -9.95 11.52 -9.21
CA ASP A 48 -10.84 11.71 -10.36
C ASP A 48 -10.57 10.73 -11.52
N ALA A 49 -9.71 9.75 -11.31
CA ALA A 49 -9.29 8.82 -12.37
C ALA A 49 -10.45 8.00 -12.98
N ASP A 50 -11.46 7.69 -12.17
CA ASP A 50 -12.61 6.92 -12.62
C ASP A 50 -13.59 7.75 -13.50
N GLU A 51 -13.42 9.08 -13.53
CA GLU A 51 -14.16 10.01 -14.40
C GLU A 51 -13.46 10.26 -15.74
N GLN A 52 -12.21 9.78 -15.89
CA GLN A 52 -11.42 10.01 -17.10
C GLN A 52 -11.75 9.02 -18.21
N GLU A 53 -11.76 9.47 -19.46
CA GLU A 53 -12.00 8.63 -20.64
C GLU A 53 -10.99 7.48 -20.75
N ASN A 54 -9.73 7.71 -20.40
CA ASN A 54 -8.68 6.69 -20.33
C ASN A 54 -7.98 6.70 -18.98
N LYS A 55 -8.62 6.06 -18.00
CA LYS A 55 -8.14 5.93 -16.63
C LYS A 55 -6.66 5.49 -16.55
N ASN A 56 -6.29 4.46 -17.31
CA ASN A 56 -4.95 3.89 -17.23
C ASN A 56 -3.87 4.90 -17.65
N SER A 57 -4.05 5.54 -18.81
CA SER A 57 -3.12 6.55 -19.30
C SER A 57 -3.06 7.77 -18.37
N TYR A 58 -4.18 8.15 -17.79
CA TYR A 58 -4.23 9.25 -16.83
C TYR A 58 -3.41 8.95 -15.59
N ILE A 59 -3.61 7.79 -14.96
CA ILE A 59 -2.84 7.35 -13.78
C ILE A 59 -1.34 7.27 -14.10
N GLU A 60 -0.97 6.73 -15.27
CA GLU A 60 0.44 6.66 -15.67
C GLU A 60 1.05 8.05 -15.80
N SER A 61 0.36 8.98 -16.45
CA SER A 61 0.84 10.35 -16.62
C SER A 61 1.02 11.09 -15.28
N LEU A 62 0.10 10.89 -14.32
CA LEU A 62 0.23 11.44 -12.98
C LEU A 62 1.40 10.81 -12.22
N TYR A 63 1.55 9.49 -12.32
CA TYR A 63 2.64 8.78 -11.66
C TYR A 63 4.00 9.27 -12.16
N ASP A 64 4.17 9.37 -13.47
CA ASP A 64 5.42 9.83 -14.10
C ASP A 64 5.72 11.31 -13.79
N LYS A 65 4.67 12.15 -13.59
CA LYS A 65 4.82 13.56 -13.22
C LYS A 65 5.21 13.73 -11.75
N TYR A 66 4.53 13.04 -10.85
CA TYR A 66 4.59 13.35 -9.43
C TYR A 66 5.49 12.41 -8.60
N ILE A 67 5.78 11.19 -9.06
CA ILE A 67 6.71 10.29 -8.38
C ILE A 67 8.11 10.51 -8.95
N VAL A 68 8.86 11.37 -8.28
CA VAL A 68 10.15 11.89 -8.78
C VAL A 68 11.35 11.00 -8.45
N ASP A 69 11.24 10.13 -7.45
CA ASP A 69 12.29 9.17 -7.07
C ASP A 69 11.67 7.90 -6.48
N SER A 70 12.34 6.78 -6.67
CA SER A 70 12.00 5.54 -5.99
C SER A 70 13.25 4.69 -5.78
N TYR A 71 13.40 4.13 -4.60
CA TYR A 71 14.57 3.35 -4.23
C TYR A 71 14.25 2.32 -3.15
N VAL A 72 15.22 1.47 -2.89
CA VAL A 72 15.13 0.43 -1.86
C VAL A 72 16.10 0.76 -0.74
N VAL A 73 15.65 0.60 0.51
CA VAL A 73 16.49 0.73 1.70
C VAL A 73 16.63 -0.60 2.42
N ASN A 74 17.77 -0.80 3.09
CA ASN A 74 17.99 -1.92 4.00
C ASN A 74 17.58 -1.56 5.45
N SER A 75 17.68 -2.51 6.36
CA SER A 75 17.39 -2.32 7.79
C SER A 75 18.27 -1.30 8.51
N LYS A 76 19.40 -0.91 7.90
CA LYS A 76 20.27 0.16 8.41
C LYS A 76 19.87 1.54 7.87
N GLY A 77 18.81 1.63 7.06
CA GLY A 77 18.38 2.88 6.45
C GLY A 77 19.18 3.31 5.21
N GLU A 78 20.10 2.47 4.74
CA GLU A 78 20.97 2.78 3.61
C GLU A 78 20.27 2.42 2.28
N LYS A 79 20.39 3.28 1.25
CA LYS A 79 19.95 2.97 -0.09
C LYS A 79 20.75 1.79 -0.66
N VAL A 80 20.06 0.78 -1.16
CA VAL A 80 20.66 -0.42 -1.75
C VAL A 80 20.17 -0.65 -3.17
N LYS A 81 20.91 -1.45 -3.94
CA LYS A 81 20.51 -1.79 -5.31
C LYS A 81 19.18 -2.56 -5.29
N GLY A 82 18.24 -2.10 -6.10
CA GLY A 82 16.92 -2.67 -6.30
C GLY A 82 15.98 -1.67 -6.96
N GLU A 83 14.90 -2.17 -7.50
CA GLU A 83 13.82 -1.38 -8.09
C GLU A 83 12.62 -1.41 -7.15
N ALA A 84 12.28 -0.26 -6.54
CA ALA A 84 11.25 -0.16 -5.51
C ALA A 84 9.88 -0.70 -5.98
N PHE A 85 9.53 -0.43 -7.24
CA PHE A 85 8.25 -0.84 -7.79
C PHE A 85 8.08 -2.35 -7.89
N THR A 86 9.18 -3.11 -8.08
CA THR A 86 9.16 -4.57 -8.25
C THR A 86 9.37 -5.35 -6.95
N VAL A 87 9.63 -4.67 -5.84
CA VAL A 87 9.80 -5.35 -4.54
C VAL A 87 8.50 -6.06 -4.14
N ASP A 88 8.60 -7.36 -3.89
CA ASP A 88 7.52 -8.16 -3.29
C ASP A 88 7.57 -8.00 -1.77
N LEU A 89 6.78 -7.05 -1.26
CA LEU A 89 6.77 -6.73 0.17
C LEU A 89 6.41 -7.94 1.05
N LYS A 90 5.55 -8.86 0.57
CA LYS A 90 5.25 -10.09 1.30
C LYS A 90 6.51 -10.89 1.57
N LYS A 91 7.32 -11.12 0.51
CA LYS A 91 8.58 -11.87 0.65
C LYS A 91 9.61 -11.15 1.53
N GLU A 92 9.59 -9.81 1.53
CA GLU A 92 10.49 -9.06 2.40
C GLU A 92 10.08 -9.14 3.86
N LEU A 93 8.78 -9.06 4.16
CA LEU A 93 8.26 -9.17 5.53
C LEU A 93 8.42 -10.58 6.12
N ASP A 94 8.44 -11.63 5.28
CA ASP A 94 8.73 -13.00 5.71
C ASP A 94 10.19 -13.21 6.16
N LYS A 95 11.08 -12.22 5.88
CA LYS A 95 12.49 -12.27 6.31
C LYS A 95 12.69 -11.66 7.69
N PRO A 96 13.76 -12.06 8.42
CA PRO A 96 14.22 -11.32 9.58
C PRO A 96 14.45 -9.84 9.23
N VAL A 97 14.12 -8.94 10.15
CA VAL A 97 14.16 -7.48 9.95
C VAL A 97 15.50 -7.01 9.36
N GLU A 98 16.60 -7.58 9.81
CA GLU A 98 17.97 -7.20 9.40
C GLU A 98 18.27 -7.52 7.92
N LYS A 99 17.45 -8.37 7.28
CA LYS A 99 17.61 -8.80 5.88
C LYS A 99 16.56 -8.19 4.94
N ARG A 100 15.63 -7.42 5.47
CA ARG A 100 14.57 -6.79 4.68
C ARG A 100 15.13 -5.72 3.76
N LYS A 101 14.58 -5.68 2.56
CA LYS A 101 14.80 -4.64 1.54
C LYS A 101 13.47 -3.98 1.29
N LEU A 102 13.32 -2.73 1.69
CA LEU A 102 12.06 -2.04 1.78
C LEU A 102 11.98 -0.92 0.74
N PRO A 103 10.92 -0.86 -0.07
CA PRO A 103 10.77 0.15 -1.10
C PRO A 103 10.32 1.48 -0.53
N VAL A 104 10.84 2.56 -1.09
CA VAL A 104 10.48 3.94 -0.77
C VAL A 104 10.18 4.65 -2.09
N PHE A 105 9.07 5.40 -2.13
CA PHE A 105 8.72 6.29 -3.23
C PHE A 105 8.72 7.72 -2.71
N VAL A 106 9.10 8.66 -3.58
CA VAL A 106 9.14 10.09 -3.25
C VAL A 106 8.24 10.81 -4.24
N SER A 107 7.22 11.49 -3.73
CA SER A 107 6.42 12.38 -4.54
C SER A 107 6.87 13.83 -4.36
N GLU A 108 6.71 14.63 -5.41
CA GLU A 108 6.88 16.09 -5.38
C GLU A 108 5.61 16.74 -5.91
N GLN A 109 4.98 17.57 -5.08
CA GLN A 109 3.76 18.30 -5.43
C GLN A 109 4.10 19.53 -6.29
N ASP A 110 3.11 20.14 -6.93
CA ASP A 110 3.31 21.33 -7.79
C ASP A 110 3.91 22.54 -7.04
N ASP A 111 3.79 22.60 -5.71
CA ASP A 111 4.40 23.62 -4.85
C ASP A 111 5.83 23.26 -4.41
N GLY A 112 6.40 22.17 -4.90
CA GLY A 112 7.72 21.65 -4.53
C GLY A 112 7.76 20.87 -3.21
N THR A 113 6.62 20.67 -2.53
CA THR A 113 6.55 19.86 -1.31
C THR A 113 6.84 18.40 -1.64
N LYS A 114 7.80 17.81 -0.92
CA LYS A 114 8.14 16.38 -1.07
C LYS A 114 7.52 15.54 0.06
N ASN A 115 6.96 14.41 -0.34
CA ASN A 115 6.45 13.41 0.59
C ASN A 115 7.11 12.06 0.33
N VAL A 116 7.25 11.27 1.38
CA VAL A 116 7.80 9.91 1.32
C VAL A 116 6.65 8.92 1.44
N ILE A 117 6.51 8.02 0.48
CA ILE A 117 5.42 7.05 0.41
C ILE A 117 5.98 5.66 0.65
N LEU A 118 5.40 4.96 1.59
CA LEU A 118 5.86 3.67 2.08
C LEU A 118 4.75 2.63 1.91
N PRO A 119 5.01 1.51 1.25
CA PRO A 119 4.04 0.44 1.17
C PRO A 119 3.92 -0.30 2.50
N VAL A 120 2.69 -0.70 2.81
CA VAL A 120 2.36 -1.53 3.96
C VAL A 120 1.57 -2.76 3.50
N ARG A 121 1.75 -3.89 4.18
CA ARG A 121 1.07 -5.13 3.87
C ARG A 121 0.88 -5.97 5.13
N GLY A 122 -0.34 -6.49 5.30
CA GLY A 122 -0.70 -7.33 6.44
C GLY A 122 -1.78 -8.35 6.09
N LYS A 123 -2.49 -8.79 7.11
CA LYS A 123 -3.55 -9.78 7.00
C LYS A 123 -4.80 -9.28 7.72
N GLY A 124 -5.90 -9.20 6.98
CA GLY A 124 -7.24 -8.99 7.54
C GLY A 124 -7.91 -10.29 7.98
N LEU A 125 -9.23 -10.26 8.10
CA LEU A 125 -10.03 -11.42 8.47
C LEU A 125 -10.05 -12.48 7.36
N TRP A 126 -10.34 -12.07 6.13
CA TRP A 126 -10.54 -12.98 5.00
C TRP A 126 -9.36 -13.08 4.05
N GLY A 127 -8.41 -12.18 4.14
CA GLY A 127 -7.29 -12.21 3.22
C GLY A 127 -6.21 -11.16 3.51
N PRO A 128 -5.28 -10.99 2.57
CA PRO A 128 -4.30 -9.92 2.67
C PRO A 128 -4.98 -8.56 2.56
N ILE A 129 -4.44 -7.63 3.35
CA ILE A 129 -4.68 -6.19 3.25
C ILE A 129 -3.35 -5.52 2.92
N TRP A 130 -3.39 -4.39 2.22
CA TRP A 130 -2.20 -3.64 1.84
C TRP A 130 -2.54 -2.17 1.66
N GLY A 131 -1.52 -1.38 1.44
CA GLY A 131 -1.72 0.04 1.16
C GLY A 131 -0.41 0.81 1.11
N TYR A 132 -0.55 2.12 1.17
CA TYR A 132 0.55 3.07 1.20
C TYR A 132 0.29 4.13 2.25
N VAL A 133 1.31 4.48 3.00
CA VAL A 133 1.29 5.59 3.95
C VAL A 133 2.27 6.64 3.46
N ALA A 134 1.80 7.86 3.28
CA ALA A 134 2.61 8.99 2.87
C ALA A 134 2.95 9.88 4.08
N LEU A 135 4.21 10.22 4.21
CA LEU A 135 4.75 11.06 5.26
C LEU A 135 5.27 12.38 4.69
N LYS A 136 5.17 13.44 5.47
CA LYS A 136 5.90 14.69 5.20
C LYS A 136 7.41 14.44 5.20
N ASN A 137 8.15 15.41 4.72
CA ASN A 137 9.62 15.42 4.76
C ASN A 137 10.21 15.45 6.20
N ASP A 138 9.36 15.52 7.23
CA ASP A 138 9.74 15.34 8.63
C ASP A 138 9.84 13.86 9.04
N TYR A 139 9.46 12.92 8.16
CA TYR A 139 9.46 11.48 8.37
C TYR A 139 8.67 11.04 9.62
N ASN A 140 7.70 11.84 10.02
CA ASN A 140 6.88 11.63 11.20
C ASN A 140 5.38 11.88 10.93
N THR A 141 5.06 12.97 10.24
CA THR A 141 3.67 13.39 10.06
C THR A 141 3.06 12.74 8.82
N VAL A 142 1.97 12.02 8.99
CA VAL A 142 1.20 11.42 7.89
C VAL A 142 0.49 12.51 7.10
N VAL A 143 0.66 12.52 5.78
CA VAL A 143 -0.07 13.40 4.85
C VAL A 143 -1.29 12.74 4.26
N GLY A 144 -1.28 11.41 4.21
CA GLY A 144 -2.39 10.59 3.74
C GLY A 144 -2.03 9.11 3.76
N ALA A 145 -3.04 8.29 3.57
CA ALA A 145 -2.92 6.85 3.45
C ALA A 145 -3.89 6.36 2.39
N SER A 146 -3.59 5.22 1.80
CA SER A 146 -4.48 4.49 0.91
C SER A 146 -4.39 3.01 1.28
N PHE A 147 -5.54 2.39 1.54
CA PHE A 147 -5.62 0.98 1.89
C PHE A 147 -6.51 0.21 0.93
N ASP A 148 -6.25 -1.07 0.82
CA ASP A 148 -7.04 -1.97 0.01
C ASP A 148 -6.99 -3.40 0.58
N HIS A 149 -7.87 -4.27 0.11
CA HIS A 149 -8.05 -5.61 0.60
C HIS A 149 -8.39 -6.59 -0.52
N LYS A 150 -8.13 -7.86 -0.30
CA LYS A 150 -8.49 -8.89 -1.29
C LYS A 150 -9.96 -9.28 -1.26
N SER A 151 -10.55 -9.43 -0.08
CA SER A 151 -11.84 -10.11 0.09
C SER A 151 -12.54 -9.81 1.41
N GLU A 152 -12.29 -8.66 2.02
CA GLU A 152 -12.98 -8.26 3.24
C GLU A 152 -14.47 -7.99 2.95
N THR A 153 -15.31 -8.09 3.96
CA THR A 153 -16.75 -7.95 3.81
C THR A 153 -17.17 -6.48 3.70
N PRO A 154 -17.93 -6.09 2.65
CA PRO A 154 -18.50 -4.74 2.52
C PRO A 154 -19.34 -4.35 3.74
N GLY A 155 -19.23 -3.08 4.16
CA GLY A 155 -19.90 -2.57 5.37
C GLY A 155 -19.21 -3.01 6.68
N LEU A 156 -18.13 -3.79 6.61
CA LEU A 156 -17.35 -4.27 7.75
C LEU A 156 -15.85 -4.03 7.47
N GLY A 157 -15.04 -5.09 7.39
CA GLY A 157 -13.59 -4.97 7.17
C GLY A 157 -13.20 -4.29 5.85
N ALA A 158 -14.05 -4.31 4.83
CA ALA A 158 -13.78 -3.62 3.56
C ALA A 158 -13.71 -2.09 3.70
N GLU A 159 -14.36 -1.53 4.73
CA GLU A 159 -14.40 -0.07 4.92
C GLU A 159 -13.02 0.56 5.19
N ILE A 160 -11.96 -0.23 5.36
CA ILE A 160 -10.58 0.29 5.43
C ILE A 160 -10.15 1.03 4.16
N ASN A 161 -10.78 0.76 3.00
CA ASN A 161 -10.47 1.41 1.71
C ASN A 161 -11.37 2.63 1.40
N THR A 162 -12.16 3.08 2.37
CA THR A 162 -12.99 4.26 2.19
C THR A 162 -12.24 5.55 2.47
N THR A 163 -12.54 6.59 1.71
CA THR A 163 -11.95 7.92 1.92
C THR A 163 -12.16 8.41 3.35
N GLU A 164 -13.33 8.15 3.94
CA GLU A 164 -13.65 8.56 5.32
C GLU A 164 -12.70 7.92 6.33
N PHE A 165 -12.40 6.62 6.17
CA PHE A 165 -11.46 5.94 7.04
C PHE A 165 -10.03 6.43 6.84
N GLU A 166 -9.58 6.52 5.59
CA GLU A 166 -8.21 6.94 5.23
C GLU A 166 -7.91 8.37 5.68
N GLN A 167 -8.89 9.28 5.62
CA GLN A 167 -8.75 10.67 6.05
C GLN A 167 -8.44 10.82 7.54
N GLN A 168 -8.78 9.86 8.38
CA GLN A 168 -8.44 9.89 9.81
C GLN A 168 -6.93 9.88 10.05
N PHE A 169 -6.14 9.36 9.10
CA PHE A 169 -4.68 9.27 9.21
C PHE A 169 -3.99 10.61 8.96
N VAL A 170 -4.64 11.56 8.29
CA VAL A 170 -4.05 12.86 7.95
C VAL A 170 -3.69 13.64 9.22
N GLY A 171 -2.43 14.04 9.33
CA GLY A 171 -1.89 14.77 10.48
C GLY A 171 -1.47 13.90 11.66
N LYS A 172 -1.72 12.58 11.61
CA LYS A 172 -1.22 11.65 12.63
C LYS A 172 0.31 11.58 12.60
N LYS A 173 0.89 11.14 13.72
CA LYS A 173 2.35 11.09 13.91
C LYS A 173 2.81 9.69 14.29
N LEU A 174 3.94 9.29 13.75
CA LEU A 174 4.54 7.98 14.00
C LEU A 174 5.43 7.95 15.25
N PHE A 175 5.93 9.12 15.70
CA PHE A 175 6.81 9.24 16.86
C PHE A 175 6.20 10.13 17.93
N ASN A 176 6.34 9.71 19.18
CA ASN A 176 5.92 10.47 20.35
C ASN A 176 6.89 11.64 20.66
N LYS A 177 6.62 12.37 21.76
CA LYS A 177 7.42 13.53 22.19
C LYS A 177 8.87 13.15 22.58
N ASP A 178 9.09 11.89 22.96
CA ASP A 178 10.39 11.37 23.36
C ASP A 178 11.17 10.78 22.17
N ASN A 179 10.63 10.99 20.93
CA ASN A 179 11.17 10.45 19.68
C ASN A 179 11.23 8.91 19.67
N GLU A 180 10.27 8.28 20.32
CA GLU A 180 10.05 6.85 20.26
C GLU A 180 8.98 6.55 19.20
N PHE A 181 9.20 5.50 18.40
CA PHE A 181 8.23 5.05 17.41
C PHE A 181 7.02 4.41 18.11
N VAL A 182 5.85 4.91 17.84
CA VAL A 182 4.59 4.45 18.43
C VAL A 182 3.55 4.05 17.36
N SER A 183 3.87 4.24 16.06
CA SER A 183 2.93 3.99 14.95
C SER A 183 1.68 4.88 15.01
N VAL A 184 0.60 4.43 14.33
CA VAL A 184 -0.76 4.98 14.45
C VAL A 184 -1.67 3.82 14.82
N ASP A 185 -2.21 3.85 16.03
CA ASP A 185 -3.08 2.81 16.57
C ASP A 185 -4.48 2.87 15.94
N VAL A 186 -5.08 1.71 15.68
CA VAL A 186 -6.47 1.58 15.20
C VAL A 186 -7.35 1.12 16.34
N VAL A 187 -7.98 2.09 17.04
CA VAL A 187 -8.58 1.90 18.37
C VAL A 187 -10.03 1.45 18.29
N LYS A 188 -10.33 0.28 18.83
CA LYS A 188 -11.71 -0.21 18.98
C LYS A 188 -12.48 0.64 19.96
N GLY A 189 -13.68 1.08 19.56
CA GLY A 189 -14.56 1.88 20.40
C GLY A 189 -14.30 3.38 20.32
N GLY A 190 -13.37 3.79 19.46
CA GLY A 190 -13.02 5.17 19.18
C GLY A 190 -11.69 5.61 19.79
N ALA A 191 -10.92 6.35 19.03
CA ALA A 191 -9.68 6.96 19.47
C ALA A 191 -9.96 8.15 20.41
N PRO A 192 -9.07 8.42 21.39
CA PRO A 192 -9.21 9.62 22.21
C PRO A 192 -9.21 10.87 21.32
N LYS A 193 -10.13 11.81 21.63
CA LYS A 193 -10.28 13.02 20.82
C LYS A 193 -8.99 13.82 20.77
N GLY A 194 -8.49 14.04 19.55
CA GLY A 194 -7.26 14.82 19.32
C GLY A 194 -5.98 14.03 19.56
N ASP A 195 -6.04 12.71 19.76
CA ASP A 195 -4.86 11.87 19.87
C ASP A 195 -4.09 11.89 18.52
N PRO A 196 -2.81 12.31 18.53
CA PRO A 196 -2.01 12.35 17.30
C PRO A 196 -1.53 10.96 16.83
N HIS A 197 -1.76 9.92 17.61
CA HIS A 197 -1.24 8.58 17.36
C HIS A 197 -2.34 7.53 17.19
N ALA A 198 -3.62 7.93 17.11
CA ALA A 198 -4.71 6.96 17.04
C ALA A 198 -5.82 7.40 16.07
N VAL A 199 -6.49 6.41 15.47
CA VAL A 199 -7.68 6.53 14.61
C VAL A 199 -8.77 5.57 15.09
N ASP A 200 -10.01 5.81 14.69
CA ASP A 200 -11.13 4.94 15.02
C ASP A 200 -11.08 3.65 14.22
N ALA A 201 -11.26 2.51 14.86
CA ALA A 201 -11.44 1.23 14.17
C ALA A 201 -12.79 1.16 13.45
N ILE A 202 -12.86 0.30 12.43
CA ILE A 202 -14.11 0.02 11.71
C ILE A 202 -15.10 -0.71 12.63
N SER A 203 -16.30 -0.15 12.75
CA SER A 203 -17.40 -0.79 13.49
C SER A 203 -17.78 -2.12 12.83
N GLY A 204 -17.82 -3.19 13.62
CA GLY A 204 -18.06 -4.55 13.11
C GLY A 204 -16.87 -5.17 12.38
N GLY A 205 -15.82 -4.41 12.05
CA GLY A 205 -14.59 -4.87 11.37
C GLY A 205 -13.40 -5.11 12.31
N THR A 206 -13.63 -5.54 13.55
CA THR A 206 -12.59 -5.62 14.59
C THR A 206 -11.36 -6.42 14.19
N ILE A 207 -11.50 -7.58 13.53
CA ILE A 207 -10.35 -8.43 13.17
C ILE A 207 -9.53 -7.75 12.07
N THR A 208 -10.18 -7.15 11.08
CA THR A 208 -9.50 -6.42 10.01
C THR A 208 -8.82 -5.16 10.55
N SER A 209 -9.47 -4.43 11.49
CA SER A 209 -8.88 -3.27 12.16
C SER A 209 -7.63 -3.65 12.96
N ASN A 210 -7.68 -4.73 13.73
CA ASN A 210 -6.49 -5.24 14.44
C ASN A 210 -5.39 -5.69 13.47
N GLY A 211 -5.78 -6.25 12.32
CA GLY A 211 -4.84 -6.63 11.26
C GLY A 211 -4.18 -5.42 10.61
N LEU A 212 -4.92 -4.32 10.45
CA LEU A 212 -4.41 -3.04 9.95
C LEU A 212 -3.45 -2.41 10.96
N ASP A 213 -3.81 -2.39 12.23
CA ASP A 213 -2.98 -1.91 13.33
C ASP A 213 -1.62 -2.62 13.36
N ALA A 214 -1.64 -3.94 13.42
CA ALA A 214 -0.42 -4.75 13.37
C ALA A 214 0.40 -4.54 12.06
N MET A 215 -0.29 -4.34 10.92
CA MET A 215 0.35 -4.04 9.65
C MET A 215 1.12 -2.72 9.69
N LEU A 216 0.52 -1.68 10.25
CA LEU A 216 1.15 -0.36 10.38
C LEU A 216 2.36 -0.43 11.31
N GLU A 217 2.21 -1.05 12.49
CA GLU A 217 3.29 -1.21 13.45
C GLU A 217 4.47 -1.99 12.85
N GLU A 218 4.24 -3.15 12.24
CA GLU A 218 5.30 -3.99 11.67
C GLU A 218 5.97 -3.33 10.47
N CYS A 219 5.17 -2.83 9.51
CA CYS A 219 5.73 -2.29 8.28
C CYS A 219 6.48 -0.99 8.53
N LEU A 220 5.85 0.00 9.19
CA LEU A 220 6.47 1.29 9.45
C LEU A 220 7.61 1.16 10.47
N GLY A 221 7.48 0.26 11.45
CA GLY A 221 8.54 -0.09 12.39
C GLY A 221 9.82 -0.58 11.70
N SER A 222 9.69 -1.26 10.57
CA SER A 222 10.85 -1.70 9.76
C SER A 222 11.64 -0.55 9.13
N TYR A 223 11.05 0.65 9.00
CA TYR A 223 11.71 1.85 8.47
C TYR A 223 12.26 2.79 9.55
N VAL A 224 12.12 2.50 10.84
CA VAL A 224 12.48 3.42 11.95
C VAL A 224 13.92 3.91 11.85
N THR A 225 14.88 3.02 11.54
CA THR A 225 16.28 3.41 11.35
C THR A 225 16.45 4.41 10.21
N TYR A 226 15.77 4.18 9.10
CA TYR A 226 15.73 5.08 7.94
C TYR A 226 15.16 6.44 8.34
N PHE A 227 14.01 6.50 9.00
CA PHE A 227 13.39 7.76 9.46
C PHE A 227 14.34 8.57 10.34
N LYS A 228 14.92 7.94 11.36
CA LYS A 228 15.86 8.60 12.30
C LYS A 228 17.13 9.12 11.64
N GLN A 229 17.53 8.56 10.49
CA GLN A 229 18.68 9.08 9.72
C GLN A 229 18.29 10.30 8.89
N GLN A 230 17.08 10.35 8.39
CA GLN A 230 16.60 11.46 7.54
C GLN A 230 16.18 12.69 8.37
N GLN A 231 15.82 12.50 9.65
CA GLN A 231 15.44 13.57 10.58
C GLN A 231 16.65 14.35 11.16
N LYS A 232 17.88 13.92 10.87
CA LYS A 232 19.12 14.60 11.28
C LYS A 232 19.52 15.72 10.34
#